data_53f7b0750eca42e923e55792f8fe381b
#
_entry.id   53f7b0750eca42e923e55792f8fe381b
#
_cell.length_a   1.000
_cell.length_b   1.000
_cell.length_c   1.000
_cell.angle_alpha   90.00
_cell.angle_beta   90.00
_cell.angle_gamma   90.00
#
_symmetry.space_group_name_H-M   'P 1'
#
loop_
_entity.id
_entity.type
_entity.pdbx_description
1 polymer ?
#
loop_
_entity_poly.entity_id
_entity_poly.type
_entity_poly.pdbx_seq_one_letter_code
_entity_poly.pdbx_strand_id
1 'polypeptide(L)'
;MLSKFQIIGIAGALIFSAIILTSPSNPPPLPEPISTNTSTESVEVIATNLEKPWSIAFADERIFVSEKSGKIRVVTSSGITDSPLITLRTPEIFGGGLLGITTHPDFEKNHLLYAYYTYEENEELWNKVIRIKEENNKAVDVETIIDKIPGSAFSNGGIIKFGPDKKLYIGTGSISDFSKESQNPNSLIGKILRLNDDGTIPDDNPFENSSVFSLGHRNPTGIAWDNTGRMFATESGPTKNDEINIITPGSNHGWPTVQCHTDDVSFVNPLQCFDPGLEPGGIIFYSGDKLNLNNNMILASQKATNLFKVEINDDDVDLERILSGVGRIRDVAQGPDGYIYIITTNTDGKAFPAPDDDKLLRIMK
;
A
#
# COMPACT_ATOMS: atom_id res chain seq x y z
N MET A 1 68.93 23.08 -37.95
CA MET A 1 69.49 21.75 -38.31
C MET A 1 68.30 20.79 -38.38
N LEU A 2 68.02 20.34 -39.58
CA LEU A 2 66.88 19.47 -39.93
C LEU A 2 67.28 18.03 -39.66
N SER A 3 66.46 17.26 -38.96
CA SER A 3 66.60 15.81 -38.85
C SER A 3 65.35 15.11 -39.40
N LYS A 4 65.63 14.14 -40.26
CA LYS A 4 64.78 13.38 -41.16
C LYS A 4 63.76 12.51 -40.42
N PHE A 5 62.50 12.58 -40.89
CA PHE A 5 61.50 11.55 -40.59
C PHE A 5 61.63 10.36 -41.54
N GLN A 6 61.78 9.16 -41.01
CA GLN A 6 61.66 7.90 -41.74
C GLN A 6 60.20 7.44 -41.68
N ILE A 7 59.62 7.21 -42.86
CA ILE A 7 58.30 6.59 -43.00
C ILE A 7 58.52 5.09 -43.08
N ILE A 8 57.94 4.35 -42.10
CA ILE A 8 57.84 2.88 -42.14
C ILE A 8 56.41 2.57 -42.62
N GLY A 9 56.29 2.02 -43.82
CA GLY A 9 55.05 1.49 -44.34
C GLY A 9 54.71 0.15 -43.72
N ILE A 10 53.53 0.05 -43.12
CA ILE A 10 52.95 -1.22 -42.66
C ILE A 10 51.84 -1.60 -43.64
N ALA A 11 52.05 -2.72 -44.34
CA ALA A 11 51.05 -3.33 -45.21
C ALA A 11 49.96 -3.98 -44.30
N GLY A 12 48.76 -3.41 -44.32
CA GLY A 12 47.64 -3.98 -43.64
C GLY A 12 46.96 -5.04 -44.51
N ALA A 13 46.91 -6.27 -44.05
CA ALA A 13 46.14 -7.33 -44.64
C ALA A 13 44.65 -7.13 -44.27
N LEU A 14 43.79 -6.95 -45.27
CA LEU A 14 42.34 -6.91 -45.15
C LEU A 14 41.81 -8.34 -44.88
N ILE A 15 41.40 -8.62 -43.66
CA ILE A 15 40.64 -9.81 -43.33
C ILE A 15 39.16 -9.49 -43.59
N PHE A 16 38.58 -10.09 -44.61
CA PHE A 16 37.11 -10.09 -44.81
C PHE A 16 36.46 -11.05 -43.81
N SER A 17 35.89 -10.53 -42.74
CA SER A 17 35.01 -11.28 -41.90
C SER A 17 33.64 -11.35 -42.56
N ALA A 18 33.23 -12.55 -42.96
CA ALA A 18 31.88 -12.80 -43.42
C ALA A 18 30.90 -12.64 -42.26
N ILE A 19 30.06 -11.60 -42.29
CA ILE A 19 28.93 -11.45 -41.38
C ILE A 19 27.86 -12.44 -41.84
N ILE A 20 27.67 -13.51 -41.06
CA ILE A 20 26.52 -14.40 -41.22
C ILE A 20 25.32 -13.62 -40.68
N LEU A 21 24.46 -13.12 -41.57
CA LEU A 21 23.14 -12.60 -41.24
C LEU A 21 22.29 -13.77 -40.79
N THR A 22 22.18 -13.96 -39.48
CA THR A 22 21.14 -14.81 -38.91
C THR A 22 19.80 -14.09 -39.08
N SER A 23 18.86 -14.77 -39.70
CA SER A 23 17.47 -14.30 -39.83
C SER A 23 16.92 -13.92 -38.46
N PRO A 24 16.17 -12.81 -38.33
CA PRO A 24 15.55 -12.47 -37.05
C PRO A 24 14.64 -13.62 -36.63
N SER A 25 14.94 -14.22 -35.50
CA SER A 25 14.03 -15.13 -34.81
C SER A 25 12.73 -14.38 -34.55
N ASN A 26 11.61 -14.98 -34.92
CA ASN A 26 10.29 -14.44 -34.61
C ASN A 26 10.27 -14.10 -33.10
N PRO A 27 9.74 -12.91 -32.74
CA PRO A 27 9.55 -12.60 -31.33
C PRO A 27 8.69 -13.70 -30.68
N PRO A 28 8.93 -14.04 -29.43
CA PRO A 28 8.11 -15.02 -28.72
C PRO A 28 6.64 -14.58 -28.82
N PRO A 29 5.70 -15.53 -28.95
CA PRO A 29 4.28 -15.20 -29.01
C PRO A 29 3.93 -14.38 -27.75
N LEU A 30 3.15 -13.32 -27.95
CA LEU A 30 2.57 -12.57 -26.83
C LEU A 30 1.82 -13.56 -25.94
N PRO A 31 1.91 -13.45 -24.61
CA PRO A 31 1.12 -14.27 -23.73
C PRO A 31 -0.35 -14.18 -24.12
N GLU A 32 -1.03 -15.32 -24.21
CA GLU A 32 -2.44 -15.36 -24.54
C GLU A 32 -3.20 -14.43 -23.60
N PRO A 33 -4.19 -13.67 -24.09
CA PRO A 33 -4.98 -12.82 -23.22
C PRO A 33 -5.65 -13.70 -22.15
N ILE A 34 -5.39 -13.40 -20.89
CA ILE A 34 -6.06 -14.03 -19.75
C ILE A 34 -7.55 -14.02 -20.06
N SER A 35 -8.15 -15.19 -19.99
CA SER A 35 -9.58 -15.41 -20.29
C SER A 35 -10.42 -14.34 -19.58
N THR A 36 -11.00 -13.45 -20.37
CA THR A 36 -11.90 -12.40 -19.88
C THR A 36 -13.27 -13.02 -19.64
N ASN A 37 -13.44 -13.72 -18.54
CA ASN A 37 -14.75 -13.81 -17.94
C ASN A 37 -15.02 -12.44 -17.31
N THR A 38 -15.55 -11.52 -18.10
CA THR A 38 -16.16 -10.29 -17.60
C THR A 38 -17.46 -10.67 -16.90
N SER A 39 -17.38 -11.02 -15.61
CA SER A 39 -18.52 -10.82 -14.72
C SER A 39 -18.74 -9.29 -14.72
N THR A 40 -19.85 -8.85 -15.31
CA THR A 40 -20.31 -7.46 -15.19
C THR A 40 -20.76 -7.27 -13.75
N GLU A 41 -19.80 -7.05 -12.86
CA GLU A 41 -20.12 -6.64 -11.50
C GLU A 41 -20.77 -5.27 -11.60
N SER A 42 -21.96 -5.14 -11.02
CA SER A 42 -22.61 -3.86 -10.96
C SER A 42 -21.91 -3.00 -9.91
N VAL A 43 -21.38 -1.87 -10.33
CA VAL A 43 -20.68 -0.91 -9.47
C VAL A 43 -21.61 0.28 -9.24
N GLU A 44 -21.81 0.64 -7.98
CA GLU A 44 -22.55 1.84 -7.59
C GLU A 44 -21.58 2.95 -7.21
N VAL A 45 -21.80 4.16 -7.72
CA VAL A 45 -21.02 5.34 -7.36
C VAL A 45 -21.62 5.94 -6.09
N ILE A 46 -20.86 5.92 -5.00
CA ILE A 46 -21.28 6.46 -3.69
C ILE A 46 -20.86 7.93 -3.55
N ALA A 47 -19.67 8.27 -4.03
CA ALA A 47 -19.18 9.64 -4.03
C ALA A 47 -18.20 9.87 -5.19
N THR A 48 -18.11 11.13 -5.65
CA THR A 48 -17.22 11.59 -6.72
C THR A 48 -16.44 12.81 -6.29
N ASN A 49 -15.45 13.23 -7.10
CA ASN A 49 -14.66 14.43 -6.85
C ASN A 49 -13.90 14.38 -5.51
N LEU A 50 -13.42 13.19 -5.12
CA LEU A 50 -12.49 13.05 -4.01
C LEU A 50 -11.08 13.52 -4.44
N GLU A 51 -10.32 14.09 -3.52
CA GLU A 51 -9.01 14.68 -3.81
C GLU A 51 -7.87 13.71 -3.43
N LYS A 52 -7.42 12.88 -4.39
CA LYS A 52 -6.37 11.87 -4.16
C LYS A 52 -6.63 11.04 -2.90
N PRO A 53 -7.79 10.35 -2.81
CA PRO A 53 -8.13 9.60 -1.61
C PRO A 53 -7.16 8.45 -1.37
N TRP A 54 -6.94 8.11 -0.09
CA TRP A 54 -5.92 7.12 0.27
C TRP A 54 -6.47 5.92 1.06
N SER A 55 -7.41 6.12 1.97
CA SER A 55 -7.94 5.04 2.83
C SER A 55 -9.40 5.23 3.16
N ILE A 56 -10.10 4.11 3.39
CA ILE A 56 -11.50 4.02 3.78
C ILE A 56 -11.61 3.46 5.19
N ALA A 57 -12.46 4.07 6.02
CA ALA A 57 -12.86 3.52 7.31
C ALA A 57 -14.39 3.67 7.49
N PHE A 58 -15.01 2.73 8.19
CA PHE A 58 -16.43 2.74 8.48
C PHE A 58 -16.71 2.97 9.96
N ALA A 59 -17.77 3.70 10.26
CA ALA A 59 -18.35 3.77 11.58
C ALA A 59 -19.85 4.04 11.47
N ASP A 60 -20.64 3.21 12.13
CA ASP A 60 -22.10 3.23 11.98
C ASP A 60 -22.48 3.08 10.48
N GLU A 61 -23.31 3.99 9.96
CA GLU A 61 -23.68 4.07 8.54
C GLU A 61 -22.80 5.08 7.76
N ARG A 62 -21.74 5.61 8.38
CA ARG A 62 -20.87 6.64 7.79
C ARG A 62 -19.60 6.02 7.24
N ILE A 63 -19.10 6.63 6.18
CA ILE A 63 -17.83 6.28 5.56
C ILE A 63 -16.89 7.46 5.73
N PHE A 64 -15.71 7.21 6.31
CA PHE A 64 -14.62 8.17 6.38
C PHE A 64 -13.63 7.86 5.26
N VAL A 65 -13.22 8.90 4.55
CA VAL A 65 -12.23 8.81 3.47
C VAL A 65 -11.14 9.84 3.75
N SER A 66 -9.89 9.36 3.83
CA SER A 66 -8.74 10.25 3.90
C SER A 66 -8.36 10.75 2.50
N GLU A 67 -8.08 12.05 2.39
CA GLU A 67 -7.52 12.69 1.21
C GLU A 67 -6.10 13.16 1.48
N LYS A 68 -5.16 12.93 0.56
CA LYS A 68 -3.74 13.29 0.76
C LYS A 68 -3.52 14.77 1.08
N SER A 69 -4.45 15.64 0.70
CA SER A 69 -4.47 17.06 1.05
C SER A 69 -4.63 17.35 2.55
N GLY A 70 -4.85 16.31 3.37
CA GLY A 70 -5.00 16.43 4.82
C GLY A 70 -6.44 16.39 5.33
N LYS A 71 -7.43 16.21 4.44
CA LYS A 71 -8.85 16.18 4.82
C LYS A 71 -9.30 14.74 5.13
N ILE A 72 -10.09 14.58 6.19
CA ILE A 72 -10.93 13.39 6.36
C ILE A 72 -12.35 13.77 5.95
N ARG A 73 -12.80 13.20 4.84
CA ARG A 73 -14.17 13.39 4.34
C ARG A 73 -15.13 12.45 5.06
N VAL A 74 -16.33 12.93 5.28
CA VAL A 74 -17.42 12.10 5.81
C VAL A 74 -18.47 11.93 4.72
N VAL A 75 -18.78 10.68 4.40
CA VAL A 75 -19.80 10.31 3.43
C VAL A 75 -20.96 9.65 4.18
N THR A 76 -22.15 10.14 3.96
CA THR A 76 -23.41 9.68 4.55
C THR A 76 -24.36 9.19 3.46
N SER A 77 -25.53 8.72 3.82
CA SER A 77 -26.59 8.37 2.85
C SER A 77 -27.06 9.57 1.98
N SER A 78 -26.79 10.81 2.42
CA SER A 78 -27.07 12.04 1.65
C SER A 78 -25.87 12.52 0.80
N GLY A 79 -24.75 11.79 0.80
CA GLY A 79 -23.53 12.14 0.07
C GLY A 79 -22.41 12.67 0.98
N ILE A 80 -21.41 13.30 0.36
CA ILE A 80 -20.29 13.90 1.08
C ILE A 80 -20.78 15.13 1.85
N THR A 81 -20.38 15.23 3.12
CA THR A 81 -20.69 16.42 3.95
C THR A 81 -19.94 17.66 3.45
N ASP A 82 -20.54 18.85 3.58
CA ASP A 82 -19.94 20.12 3.13
C ASP A 82 -18.57 20.40 3.77
N SER A 83 -18.42 20.05 5.05
CA SER A 83 -17.16 20.23 5.78
C SER A 83 -16.50 18.88 6.07
N PRO A 84 -15.17 18.79 5.97
CA PRO A 84 -14.46 17.61 6.43
C PRO A 84 -14.55 17.48 7.95
N LEU A 85 -14.37 16.24 8.45
CA LEU A 85 -14.22 15.97 9.89
C LEU A 85 -13.08 16.80 10.50
N ILE A 86 -11.96 16.84 9.79
CA ILE A 86 -10.75 17.58 10.14
C ILE A 86 -9.97 17.91 8.87
N THR A 87 -9.16 18.98 8.93
CA THR A 87 -8.12 19.28 7.95
C THR A 87 -6.78 19.39 8.66
N LEU A 88 -5.86 18.50 8.34
CA LEU A 88 -4.49 18.46 8.85
C LEU A 88 -3.54 19.20 7.89
N ARG A 89 -2.54 19.86 8.43
CA ARG A 89 -1.51 20.47 7.58
C ARG A 89 -0.53 19.40 7.11
N THR A 90 -0.56 19.09 5.82
CA THR A 90 0.33 18.12 5.17
C THR A 90 1.14 18.80 4.06
N PRO A 91 2.41 18.38 3.82
CA PRO A 91 3.18 18.87 2.67
C PRO A 91 2.65 18.28 1.36
N GLU A 92 2.72 19.06 0.29
CA GLU A 92 2.43 18.58 -1.07
C GLU A 92 3.63 17.78 -1.61
N ILE A 93 3.71 16.50 -1.27
CA ILE A 93 4.75 15.59 -1.73
C ILE A 93 4.14 14.32 -2.32
N PHE A 94 4.89 13.68 -3.22
CA PHE A 94 4.36 12.54 -3.99
C PHE A 94 3.91 11.36 -3.12
N GLY A 95 4.74 10.94 -2.15
CA GLY A 95 4.47 9.77 -1.30
C GLY A 95 3.91 10.09 0.09
N GLY A 96 3.71 11.37 0.42
CA GLY A 96 3.21 11.81 1.73
C GLY A 96 1.80 12.40 1.68
N GLY A 97 1.41 13.03 2.77
CA GLY A 97 0.08 13.59 2.98
C GLY A 97 -0.66 12.87 4.09
N LEU A 98 -1.97 13.02 4.17
CA LEU A 98 -2.82 12.19 5.01
C LEU A 98 -3.02 10.84 4.31
N LEU A 99 -2.60 9.76 4.95
CA LEU A 99 -2.55 8.42 4.38
C LEU A 99 -3.64 7.53 5.04
N GLY A 100 -3.25 6.54 5.83
CA GLY A 100 -4.17 5.59 6.44
C GLY A 100 -5.06 6.19 7.51
N ILE A 101 -6.30 5.74 7.56
CA ILE A 101 -7.22 5.98 8.66
C ILE A 101 -7.86 4.66 9.09
N THR A 102 -8.22 4.57 10.36
CA THR A 102 -8.98 3.43 10.90
C THR A 102 -9.83 3.88 12.09
N THR A 103 -11.00 3.28 12.26
CA THR A 103 -11.82 3.49 13.45
C THR A 103 -11.40 2.52 14.56
N HIS A 104 -11.55 2.94 15.80
CA HIS A 104 -11.37 2.05 16.94
C HIS A 104 -12.38 0.90 16.90
N PRO A 105 -12.04 -0.34 17.30
CA PRO A 105 -12.97 -1.48 17.31
C PRO A 105 -14.23 -1.27 18.13
N ASP A 106 -14.17 -0.41 19.16
CA ASP A 106 -15.32 -0.02 19.99
C ASP A 106 -15.80 1.43 19.66
N PHE A 107 -15.74 1.84 18.38
CA PHE A 107 -16.07 3.22 17.94
C PHE A 107 -17.46 3.67 18.39
N GLU A 108 -18.47 2.81 18.34
CA GLU A 108 -19.84 3.11 18.81
C GLU A 108 -19.89 3.62 20.24
N LYS A 109 -18.88 3.29 21.09
CA LYS A 109 -18.81 3.71 22.49
C LYS A 109 -17.89 4.89 22.73
N ASN A 110 -16.76 4.94 21.99
CA ASN A 110 -15.70 5.89 22.27
C ASN A 110 -15.52 6.97 21.20
N HIS A 111 -16.08 6.79 20.00
CA HIS A 111 -15.99 7.70 18.85
C HIS A 111 -14.55 8.06 18.46
N LEU A 112 -13.62 7.07 18.57
CA LEU A 112 -12.21 7.27 18.28
C LEU A 112 -11.86 6.81 16.86
N LEU A 113 -11.17 7.67 16.14
CA LEU A 113 -10.62 7.45 14.82
C LEU A 113 -9.12 7.73 14.84
N TYR A 114 -8.33 6.98 14.10
CA TYR A 114 -6.89 7.13 14.03
C TYR A 114 -6.47 7.52 12.61
N ALA A 115 -5.45 8.35 12.51
CA ALA A 115 -4.96 8.83 11.23
C ALA A 115 -3.43 8.88 11.21
N TYR A 116 -2.83 8.33 10.16
CA TYR A 116 -1.41 8.42 9.86
C TYR A 116 -1.20 9.52 8.82
N TYR A 117 -0.30 10.45 9.09
CA TYR A 117 0.00 11.50 8.12
C TYR A 117 1.45 11.98 8.17
N THR A 118 1.91 12.50 7.03
CA THR A 118 3.21 13.16 6.89
C THR A 118 3.08 14.64 7.24
N TYR A 119 4.05 15.17 7.97
CA TYR A 119 4.19 16.60 8.26
C TYR A 119 5.64 17.05 8.09
N GLU A 120 5.84 18.34 8.03
CA GLU A 120 7.16 18.96 7.92
C GLU A 120 7.46 19.75 9.20
N GLU A 121 8.66 19.56 9.74
CA GLU A 121 9.18 20.30 10.87
C GLU A 121 10.68 20.54 10.68
N ASN A 122 11.11 21.81 10.77
CA ASN A 122 12.50 22.23 10.56
C ASN A 122 13.11 21.74 9.22
N GLU A 123 12.34 21.82 8.13
CA GLU A 123 12.72 21.36 6.79
C GLU A 123 12.91 19.84 6.66
N GLU A 124 12.52 19.08 7.68
CA GLU A 124 12.54 17.63 7.69
C GLU A 124 11.12 17.05 7.59
N LEU A 125 10.99 15.93 6.87
CA LEU A 125 9.74 15.21 6.75
C LEU A 125 9.64 14.14 7.84
N TRP A 126 8.52 14.14 8.51
CA TRP A 126 8.18 13.19 9.56
C TRP A 126 6.78 12.63 9.32
N ASN A 127 6.54 11.44 9.84
CA ASN A 127 5.20 10.87 9.92
C ASN A 127 4.80 10.72 11.40
N LYS A 128 3.49 10.73 11.64
CA LYS A 128 2.91 10.43 12.95
C LYS A 128 1.53 9.79 12.83
N VAL A 129 1.11 9.15 13.89
CA VAL A 129 -0.28 8.72 14.08
C VAL A 129 -0.91 9.56 15.18
N ILE A 130 -2.10 10.04 14.89
CA ILE A 130 -2.96 10.75 15.84
C ILE A 130 -4.22 9.95 16.09
N ARG A 131 -4.79 10.13 17.28
CA ARG A 131 -6.13 9.70 17.67
C ARG A 131 -7.05 10.92 17.68
N ILE A 132 -8.19 10.80 17.05
CA ILE A 132 -9.18 11.87 16.89
C ILE A 132 -10.45 11.42 17.59
N LYS A 133 -10.98 12.24 18.51
CA LYS A 133 -12.32 12.08 19.03
C LYS A 133 -13.32 12.78 18.11
N GLU A 134 -14.26 12.01 17.60
CA GLU A 134 -15.30 12.48 16.69
C GLU A 134 -16.61 12.75 17.44
N GLU A 135 -17.23 13.92 17.21
CA GLU A 135 -18.60 14.22 17.64
C GLU A 135 -19.32 15.02 16.54
N ASN A 136 -20.47 14.52 16.10
CA ASN A 136 -21.30 15.18 15.10
C ASN A 136 -20.57 15.57 13.80
N ASN A 137 -19.77 14.65 13.26
CA ASN A 137 -18.93 14.83 12.06
C ASN A 137 -17.84 15.91 12.21
N LYS A 138 -17.37 16.15 13.44
CA LYS A 138 -16.26 17.07 13.72
C LYS A 138 -15.26 16.44 14.67
N ALA A 139 -14.00 16.75 14.49
CA ALA A 139 -12.96 16.45 15.46
C ALA A 139 -13.10 17.41 16.65
N VAL A 140 -13.28 16.86 17.85
CA VAL A 140 -13.43 17.65 19.09
C VAL A 140 -12.18 17.53 19.97
N ASP A 141 -11.38 16.50 19.79
CA ASP A 141 -10.11 16.28 20.46
C ASP A 141 -9.13 15.54 19.55
N VAL A 142 -7.83 15.83 19.68
CA VAL A 142 -6.76 15.24 18.90
C VAL A 142 -5.55 14.97 19.76
N GLU A 143 -5.15 13.71 19.87
CA GLU A 143 -3.99 13.27 20.63
C GLU A 143 -2.96 12.58 19.72
N THR A 144 -1.67 12.74 20.03
CA THR A 144 -0.60 12.04 19.32
C THR A 144 -0.37 10.65 19.92
N ILE A 145 -0.41 9.62 19.11
CA ILE A 145 -0.19 8.21 19.49
C ILE A 145 1.29 7.83 19.34
N ILE A 146 1.87 8.15 18.19
CA ILE A 146 3.30 7.99 17.94
C ILE A 146 3.75 9.12 17.01
N ASP A 147 4.93 9.66 17.27
CA ASP A 147 5.51 10.79 16.53
C ASP A 147 6.93 10.48 16.06
N LYS A 148 7.47 11.35 15.23
CA LYS A 148 8.86 11.28 14.75
C LYS A 148 9.20 9.95 14.05
N ILE A 149 8.24 9.36 13.35
CA ILE A 149 8.54 8.32 12.37
C ILE A 149 9.20 9.03 11.19
N PRO A 150 10.43 8.68 10.79
CA PRO A 150 11.09 9.35 9.68
C PRO A 150 10.25 9.30 8.39
N GLY A 151 10.15 10.43 7.70
CA GLY A 151 9.37 10.60 6.48
C GLY A 151 10.25 10.83 5.25
N SER A 152 9.68 10.65 4.08
CA SER A 152 10.35 10.92 2.81
C SER A 152 9.38 11.42 1.73
N ALA A 153 9.93 11.84 0.59
CA ALA A 153 9.11 12.26 -0.53
C ALA A 153 8.32 11.10 -1.20
N PHE A 154 8.67 9.84 -0.99
CA PHE A 154 8.12 8.71 -1.74
C PHE A 154 7.53 7.58 -0.90
N SER A 155 8.31 6.94 -0.05
CA SER A 155 7.94 5.70 0.64
C SER A 155 7.69 5.96 2.12
N ASN A 156 6.46 6.27 2.49
CA ASN A 156 6.09 6.58 3.87
C ASN A 156 5.31 5.44 4.55
N GLY A 157 5.01 4.34 3.82
CA GLY A 157 4.06 3.34 4.33
C GLY A 157 2.68 3.95 4.47
N GLY A 158 2.21 4.04 5.69
CA GLY A 158 1.01 4.81 6.06
C GLY A 158 -0.21 3.96 6.33
N ILE A 159 -0.20 2.66 6.04
CA ILE A 159 -1.30 1.79 6.41
C ILE A 159 -1.40 1.66 7.93
N ILE A 160 -2.61 1.82 8.47
CA ILE A 160 -2.93 1.56 9.87
C ILE A 160 -4.20 0.74 9.97
N LYS A 161 -4.21 -0.27 10.83
CA LYS A 161 -5.37 -1.13 11.07
C LYS A 161 -5.35 -1.64 12.52
N PHE A 162 -6.52 -1.81 13.11
CA PHE A 162 -6.65 -2.59 14.34
C PHE A 162 -6.70 -4.08 14.02
N GLY A 163 -5.87 -4.85 14.72
CA GLY A 163 -5.90 -6.32 14.66
C GLY A 163 -7.04 -6.94 15.47
N PRO A 164 -7.27 -8.25 15.31
CA PRO A 164 -8.24 -9.00 16.11
C PRO A 164 -7.93 -8.97 17.61
N ASP A 165 -6.68 -8.69 17.98
CA ASP A 165 -6.20 -8.49 19.36
C ASP A 165 -6.47 -7.07 19.89
N LYS A 166 -7.16 -6.23 19.12
CA LYS A 166 -7.44 -4.82 19.39
C LYS A 166 -6.20 -3.93 19.55
N LYS A 167 -5.05 -4.36 19.01
CA LYS A 167 -3.84 -3.52 18.93
C LYS A 167 -3.80 -2.78 17.59
N LEU A 168 -3.18 -1.61 17.61
CA LEU A 168 -2.99 -0.78 16.40
C LEU A 168 -1.71 -1.21 15.69
N TYR A 169 -1.83 -1.67 14.46
CA TYR A 169 -0.72 -2.02 13.59
C TYR A 169 -0.49 -0.90 12.58
N ILE A 170 0.79 -0.55 12.37
CA ILE A 170 1.22 0.59 11.57
C ILE A 170 2.33 0.15 10.62
N GLY A 171 2.13 0.26 9.31
CA GLY A 171 3.18 0.05 8.32
C GLY A 171 3.96 1.34 8.07
N THR A 172 5.27 1.33 8.28
CA THR A 172 6.17 2.45 8.00
C THR A 172 7.04 2.21 6.79
N GLY A 173 7.32 3.26 6.03
CA GLY A 173 8.11 3.16 4.81
C GLY A 173 9.63 3.16 5.05
N SER A 174 10.36 2.64 4.08
CA SER A 174 11.81 2.70 4.03
C SER A 174 12.27 3.91 3.22
N ILE A 175 13.07 4.76 3.84
CA ILE A 175 13.66 5.95 3.20
C ILE A 175 14.89 5.52 2.40
N SER A 176 14.99 5.93 1.12
CA SER A 176 16.04 5.48 0.21
C SER A 176 17.45 5.61 0.77
N ASP A 177 17.80 6.78 1.33
CA ASP A 177 19.14 7.08 1.86
C ASP A 177 19.44 6.33 3.17
N PHE A 178 18.39 5.87 3.86
CA PHE A 178 18.46 5.17 5.14
C PHE A 178 17.84 3.76 5.06
N SER A 179 17.78 3.17 3.87
CA SER A 179 17.10 1.87 3.68
C SER A 179 17.66 0.75 4.55
N LYS A 180 18.95 0.81 4.93
CA LYS A 180 19.59 -0.15 5.87
C LYS A 180 18.95 -0.13 7.26
N GLU A 181 18.34 0.99 7.65
CA GLU A 181 17.62 1.10 8.91
C GLU A 181 16.38 0.20 8.98
N SER A 182 15.89 -0.30 7.83
CA SER A 182 14.84 -1.33 7.82
C SER A 182 15.28 -2.62 8.52
N GLN A 183 16.59 -2.89 8.59
CA GLN A 183 17.18 -4.04 9.30
C GLN A 183 17.51 -3.74 10.77
N ASN A 184 17.46 -2.49 11.20
CA ASN A 184 17.75 -2.10 12.57
C ASN A 184 16.47 -2.18 13.44
N PRO A 185 16.39 -3.06 14.45
CA PRO A 185 15.18 -3.22 15.28
C PRO A 185 14.88 -2.00 16.17
N ASN A 186 15.84 -1.07 16.33
CA ASN A 186 15.66 0.16 17.09
C ASN A 186 15.22 1.36 16.22
N SER A 187 15.05 1.16 14.93
CA SER A 187 14.60 2.18 13.97
C SER A 187 13.13 1.99 13.64
N LEU A 188 12.42 3.09 13.38
CA LEU A 188 11.03 3.05 12.91
C LEU A 188 10.90 3.01 11.38
N ILE A 189 12.03 2.98 10.66
CA ILE A 189 12.06 2.91 9.19
C ILE A 189 11.86 1.47 8.71
N GLY A 190 10.91 1.26 7.80
CA GLY A 190 10.68 -0.04 7.16
C GLY A 190 10.25 -1.12 8.15
N LYS A 191 9.18 -0.86 8.88
CA LYS A 191 8.63 -1.70 9.95
C LYS A 191 7.13 -1.91 9.81
N ILE A 192 6.65 -2.97 10.43
CA ILE A 192 5.30 -3.00 10.96
C ILE A 192 5.42 -2.80 12.47
N LEU A 193 4.77 -1.76 12.99
CA LEU A 193 4.72 -1.44 14.41
C LEU A 193 3.41 -1.97 15.00
N ARG A 194 3.40 -2.27 16.31
CA ARG A 194 2.23 -2.69 17.07
C ARG A 194 2.18 -1.94 18.39
N LEU A 195 1.07 -1.25 18.65
CA LEU A 195 0.83 -0.42 19.82
C LEU A 195 -0.53 -0.71 20.44
N ASN A 196 -0.70 -0.38 21.70
CA ASN A 196 -2.01 -0.21 22.30
C ASN A 196 -2.73 1.00 21.68
N ASP A 197 -4.04 1.09 21.87
CA ASP A 197 -4.89 2.19 21.38
C ASP A 197 -4.52 3.56 21.95
N ASP A 198 -3.82 3.60 23.09
CA ASP A 198 -3.30 4.80 23.74
C ASP A 198 -1.83 5.14 23.36
N GLY A 199 -1.22 4.35 22.48
CA GLY A 199 0.16 4.52 22.02
C GLY A 199 1.21 3.86 22.91
N THR A 200 0.84 3.22 24.02
CA THR A 200 1.78 2.44 24.83
C THR A 200 2.21 1.16 24.13
N ILE A 201 3.38 0.65 24.49
CA ILE A 201 3.93 -0.58 23.92
C ILE A 201 3.28 -1.78 24.60
N PRO A 202 2.70 -2.75 23.87
CA PRO A 202 2.22 -4.00 24.42
C PRO A 202 3.35 -4.83 25.04
N ASP A 203 3.10 -5.42 26.22
CA ASP A 203 4.08 -6.23 26.95
C ASP A 203 4.49 -7.50 26.19
N ASP A 204 3.64 -7.96 25.26
CA ASP A 204 3.84 -9.15 24.44
C ASP A 204 4.41 -8.86 23.06
N ASN A 205 4.97 -7.66 22.82
CA ASN A 205 5.69 -7.36 21.59
C ASN A 205 6.99 -8.19 21.51
N PRO A 206 7.42 -8.58 20.27
CA PRO A 206 8.56 -9.48 20.09
C PRO A 206 9.91 -8.88 20.48
N PHE A 207 10.02 -7.55 20.49
CA PHE A 207 11.22 -6.83 20.90
C PHE A 207 10.94 -6.05 22.19
N GLU A 208 11.75 -6.26 23.20
CA GLU A 208 11.58 -5.66 24.53
C GLU A 208 11.56 -4.13 24.45
N ASN A 209 10.56 -3.49 25.07
CA ASN A 209 10.35 -2.04 25.08
C ASN A 209 10.33 -1.38 23.69
N SER A 210 9.92 -2.12 22.66
CA SER A 210 9.86 -1.65 21.29
C SER A 210 8.46 -1.77 20.68
N SER A 211 8.04 -0.77 19.92
CA SER A 211 6.82 -0.83 19.11
C SER A 211 6.97 -1.72 17.86
N VAL A 212 8.18 -2.15 17.52
CA VAL A 212 8.44 -2.96 16.32
C VAL A 212 7.83 -4.34 16.47
N PHE A 213 6.99 -4.74 15.51
CA PHE A 213 6.38 -6.07 15.43
C PHE A 213 7.11 -6.96 14.42
N SER A 214 7.45 -6.40 13.25
CA SER A 214 8.29 -7.03 12.22
C SER A 214 9.17 -6.00 11.53
N LEU A 215 10.24 -6.44 10.88
CA LEU A 215 11.24 -5.56 10.27
C LEU A 215 11.63 -6.02 8.87
N GLY A 216 12.45 -5.22 8.19
CA GLY A 216 12.90 -5.53 6.83
C GLY A 216 11.84 -5.28 5.77
N HIS A 217 10.97 -4.30 5.99
CA HIS A 217 9.93 -3.87 5.05
C HIS A 217 10.40 -2.69 4.21
N ARG A 218 9.89 -2.63 2.95
CA ARG A 218 10.15 -1.47 2.10
C ARG A 218 9.04 -0.43 2.19
N ASN A 219 7.83 -0.80 1.84
CA ASN A 219 6.70 0.14 1.81
C ASN A 219 5.38 -0.61 1.96
N PRO A 220 5.00 -1.00 3.19
CA PRO A 220 3.72 -1.65 3.45
C PRO A 220 2.55 -0.76 3.07
N THR A 221 1.61 -1.27 2.27
CA THR A 221 0.47 -0.53 1.71
C THR A 221 -0.88 -1.13 2.05
N GLY A 222 -0.93 -2.37 2.51
CA GLY A 222 -2.11 -3.07 2.98
C GLY A 222 -1.79 -4.01 4.14
N ILE A 223 -2.71 -4.14 5.08
CA ILE A 223 -2.66 -5.08 6.21
C ILE A 223 -4.05 -5.68 6.39
N ALA A 224 -4.12 -7.01 6.52
CA ALA A 224 -5.35 -7.72 6.84
C ALA A 224 -5.07 -9.04 7.59
N TRP A 225 -6.11 -9.58 8.22
CA TRP A 225 -6.07 -10.89 8.89
C TRP A 225 -7.09 -11.83 8.26
N ASP A 226 -6.70 -13.08 8.08
CA ASP A 226 -7.63 -14.12 7.65
C ASP A 226 -8.48 -14.62 8.84
N ASN A 227 -9.42 -15.53 8.55
CA ASN A 227 -10.32 -16.09 9.54
C ASN A 227 -9.62 -17.02 10.56
N THR A 228 -8.35 -17.38 10.36
CA THR A 228 -7.52 -18.14 11.28
C THR A 228 -6.65 -17.25 12.17
N GLY A 229 -6.64 -15.94 11.90
CA GLY A 229 -5.86 -14.94 12.62
C GLY A 229 -4.45 -14.73 12.07
N ARG A 230 -4.09 -15.31 10.89
CA ARG A 230 -2.82 -15.01 10.22
C ARG A 230 -2.86 -13.60 9.69
N MET A 231 -1.80 -12.85 9.93
CA MET A 231 -1.64 -11.49 9.43
C MET A 231 -0.94 -11.49 8.08
N PHE A 232 -1.46 -10.71 7.15
CA PHE A 232 -0.88 -10.49 5.83
C PHE A 232 -0.60 -9.01 5.62
N ALA A 233 0.47 -8.73 4.87
CA ALA A 233 0.78 -7.39 4.41
C ALA A 233 1.12 -7.41 2.92
N THR A 234 0.75 -6.34 2.22
CA THR A 234 1.21 -6.06 0.86
C THR A 234 2.24 -4.96 0.88
N GLU A 235 3.25 -5.07 0.03
CA GLU A 235 4.33 -4.09 -0.10
C GLU A 235 4.62 -3.73 -1.55
N SER A 236 4.92 -2.45 -1.76
CA SER A 236 5.42 -1.99 -3.05
C SER A 236 6.94 -2.12 -3.12
N GLY A 237 7.44 -2.85 -4.12
CA GLY A 237 8.84 -2.90 -4.49
C GLY A 237 9.34 -1.58 -5.13
N PRO A 238 10.64 -1.46 -5.46
CA PRO A 238 11.17 -0.22 -6.05
C PRO A 238 10.64 0.07 -7.46
N THR A 239 10.52 -0.93 -8.31
CA THR A 239 9.98 -0.86 -9.69
C THR A 239 9.21 -2.11 -10.06
N LYS A 240 9.51 -3.20 -9.43
CA LYS A 240 8.97 -4.55 -9.50
C LYS A 240 9.20 -5.21 -8.14
N ASN A 241 8.90 -6.48 -8.02
CA ASN A 241 9.06 -7.22 -6.77
C ASN A 241 8.14 -6.66 -5.67
N ASP A 242 6.89 -6.36 -6.05
CA ASP A 242 5.84 -6.13 -5.07
C ASP A 242 5.52 -7.46 -4.39
N GLU A 243 5.12 -7.42 -3.12
CA GLU A 243 5.04 -8.63 -2.31
C GLU A 243 3.70 -8.77 -1.59
N ILE A 244 3.28 -10.02 -1.39
CA ILE A 244 2.34 -10.41 -0.33
C ILE A 244 3.14 -11.19 0.70
N ASN A 245 3.13 -10.72 1.92
CA ASN A 245 3.87 -11.28 3.04
C ASN A 245 2.93 -11.84 4.11
N ILE A 246 3.29 -13.00 4.71
CA ILE A 246 2.70 -13.47 5.97
C ILE A 246 3.55 -12.92 7.10
N ILE A 247 2.93 -12.13 7.97
CA ILE A 247 3.63 -11.41 9.04
C ILE A 247 3.51 -12.18 10.36
N THR A 248 4.67 -12.44 10.98
CA THR A 248 4.74 -13.05 12.31
C THR A 248 5.55 -12.18 13.25
N PRO A 249 5.32 -12.28 14.58
CA PRO A 249 6.08 -11.50 15.56
C PRO A 249 7.58 -11.71 15.43
N GLY A 250 8.36 -10.62 15.30
CA GLY A 250 9.81 -10.64 15.21
C GLY A 250 10.38 -11.04 13.84
N SER A 251 9.53 -11.31 12.84
CA SER A 251 9.98 -11.71 11.50
C SER A 251 10.73 -10.59 10.79
N ASN A 252 11.73 -11.00 9.98
CA ASN A 252 12.52 -10.11 9.12
C ASN A 252 12.28 -10.44 7.65
N HIS A 253 11.73 -9.50 6.90
CA HIS A 253 11.35 -9.65 5.48
C HIS A 253 12.45 -9.21 4.49
N GLY A 254 13.65 -8.93 4.99
CA GLY A 254 14.88 -8.87 4.19
C GLY A 254 15.23 -7.53 3.57
N TRP A 255 14.31 -6.61 3.34
CA TRP A 255 14.61 -5.32 2.72
C TRP A 255 15.64 -4.51 3.53
N PRO A 256 16.68 -3.87 2.91
CA PRO A 256 16.98 -3.83 1.47
C PRO A 256 17.94 -4.94 1.02
N THR A 257 18.37 -5.84 1.91
CA THR A 257 19.36 -6.88 1.66
C THR A 257 18.85 -7.93 0.68
N VAL A 258 17.59 -8.30 0.83
CA VAL A 258 16.88 -9.26 0.00
C VAL A 258 15.64 -8.59 -0.60
N GLN A 259 15.27 -9.00 -1.82
CA GLN A 259 14.03 -8.68 -2.49
C GLN A 259 13.46 -9.99 -3.04
N CYS A 260 12.21 -10.28 -2.78
CA CYS A 260 11.59 -11.56 -3.11
C CYS A 260 12.22 -12.75 -2.36
N HIS A 261 12.48 -13.86 -3.06
CA HIS A 261 12.92 -15.12 -2.44
C HIS A 261 14.41 -15.18 -2.21
N THR A 262 14.79 -15.86 -1.13
CA THR A 262 16.18 -16.15 -0.76
C THR A 262 16.27 -17.52 -0.07
N ASP A 263 17.42 -18.14 -0.16
CA ASP A 263 17.75 -19.36 0.61
C ASP A 263 18.32 -19.03 2.01
N ASP A 264 18.52 -17.74 2.32
CA ASP A 264 18.99 -17.32 3.64
C ASP A 264 17.85 -17.39 4.66
N VAL A 265 17.94 -18.34 5.56
CA VAL A 265 16.93 -18.62 6.60
C VAL A 265 16.80 -17.52 7.65
N SER A 266 17.67 -16.50 7.62
CA SER A 266 17.55 -15.31 8.49
C SER A 266 16.41 -14.40 8.06
N PHE A 267 15.87 -14.61 6.86
CA PHE A 267 14.78 -13.83 6.29
C PHE A 267 13.55 -14.69 6.02
N VAL A 268 12.38 -14.08 6.15
CA VAL A 268 11.12 -14.71 5.78
C VAL A 268 10.81 -14.35 4.33
N ASN A 269 10.70 -15.36 3.47
CA ASN A 269 10.30 -15.17 2.10
C ASN A 269 8.85 -14.67 1.99
N PRO A 270 8.53 -13.80 1.01
CA PRO A 270 7.15 -13.46 0.71
C PRO A 270 6.36 -14.70 0.27
N LEU A 271 5.06 -14.72 0.58
CA LEU A 271 4.14 -15.70 0.04
C LEU A 271 4.07 -15.59 -1.48
N GLN A 272 4.05 -14.36 -2.00
CA GLN A 272 4.05 -14.07 -3.43
C GLN A 272 4.90 -12.85 -3.72
N CYS A 273 5.69 -12.94 -4.79
CA CYS A 273 6.44 -11.83 -5.37
C CYS A 273 5.99 -11.58 -6.82
N PHE A 274 5.74 -10.33 -7.17
CA PHE A 274 5.20 -9.94 -8.47
C PHE A 274 6.23 -9.27 -9.36
N ASP A 275 6.48 -9.85 -10.54
CA ASP A 275 7.27 -9.26 -11.62
C ASP A 275 6.56 -9.50 -12.97
N PRO A 276 5.95 -8.50 -13.60
CA PRO A 276 5.93 -7.07 -13.22
C PRO A 276 5.13 -6.78 -11.95
N GLY A 277 5.50 -5.70 -11.25
CA GLY A 277 4.79 -5.26 -10.04
C GLY A 277 3.37 -4.77 -10.33
N LEU A 278 2.49 -4.91 -9.34
CA LEU A 278 1.08 -4.52 -9.37
C LEU A 278 0.82 -3.14 -8.79
N GLU A 279 1.78 -2.56 -8.05
CA GLU A 279 1.60 -1.40 -7.18
C GLU A 279 0.41 -1.63 -6.23
N PRO A 280 0.52 -2.60 -5.30
CA PRO A 280 -0.58 -3.02 -4.45
C PRO A 280 -1.04 -1.87 -3.55
N GLY A 281 -2.33 -1.82 -3.33
CA GLY A 281 -3.00 -0.93 -2.39
C GLY A 281 -3.43 -1.67 -1.13
N GLY A 282 -4.62 -1.29 -0.62
CA GLY A 282 -5.24 -1.96 0.50
C GLY A 282 -5.63 -3.41 0.20
N ILE A 283 -5.71 -4.21 1.27
CA ILE A 283 -6.23 -5.57 1.24
C ILE A 283 -7.25 -5.79 2.36
N ILE A 284 -8.16 -6.71 2.12
CA ILE A 284 -9.07 -7.28 3.14
C ILE A 284 -9.18 -8.78 2.94
N PHE A 285 -9.60 -9.53 3.96
CA PHE A 285 -10.24 -10.82 3.79
C PHE A 285 -11.75 -10.63 3.85
N TYR A 286 -12.44 -11.02 2.79
CA TYR A 286 -13.88 -10.82 2.72
C TYR A 286 -14.61 -11.84 3.60
N SER A 287 -15.42 -11.35 4.53
CA SER A 287 -16.21 -12.14 5.47
C SER A 287 -17.73 -11.96 5.31
N GLY A 288 -18.14 -11.14 4.34
CA GLY A 288 -19.55 -10.87 4.06
C GLY A 288 -20.25 -12.03 3.34
N ASP A 289 -21.57 -11.92 3.20
CA ASP A 289 -22.45 -12.90 2.53
C ASP A 289 -23.04 -12.38 1.20
N LYS A 290 -22.73 -11.14 0.81
CA LYS A 290 -23.31 -10.48 -0.36
C LYS A 290 -22.65 -10.89 -1.68
N LEU A 291 -21.37 -11.21 -1.61
CA LEU A 291 -20.55 -11.57 -2.76
C LEU A 291 -20.01 -13.00 -2.56
N ASN A 292 -19.86 -13.75 -3.64
CA ASN A 292 -19.34 -15.13 -3.54
C ASN A 292 -17.79 -15.12 -3.43
N LEU A 293 -17.28 -14.44 -2.41
CA LEU A 293 -15.84 -14.18 -2.20
C LEU A 293 -15.34 -14.60 -0.80
N ASN A 294 -16.15 -15.40 -0.07
CA ASN A 294 -15.89 -15.72 1.33
C ASN A 294 -14.50 -16.32 1.56
N ASN A 295 -13.82 -15.77 2.58
CA ASN A 295 -12.48 -16.13 3.04
C ASN A 295 -11.35 -15.89 2.02
N ASN A 296 -11.63 -15.28 0.87
CA ASN A 296 -10.58 -14.85 -0.04
C ASN A 296 -10.05 -13.48 0.32
N MET A 297 -8.75 -13.28 0.09
CA MET A 297 -8.18 -11.96 0.12
C MET A 297 -8.65 -11.16 -1.10
N ILE A 298 -9.02 -9.89 -0.88
CA ILE A 298 -9.33 -8.95 -1.94
C ILE A 298 -8.22 -7.92 -1.96
N LEU A 299 -7.58 -7.75 -3.11
CA LEU A 299 -6.41 -6.91 -3.32
C LEU A 299 -6.72 -5.77 -4.29
N ALA A 300 -6.57 -4.54 -3.83
CA ALA A 300 -6.59 -3.36 -4.68
C ALA A 300 -5.25 -3.19 -5.39
N SER A 301 -5.27 -2.89 -6.69
CA SER A 301 -4.06 -2.64 -7.47
C SER A 301 -4.15 -1.33 -8.23
N GLN A 302 -3.13 -0.51 -8.05
CA GLN A 302 -3.05 0.80 -8.68
C GLN A 302 -2.47 0.68 -10.11
N LYS A 303 -1.36 -0.05 -10.29
CA LYS A 303 -0.70 -0.16 -11.60
C LYS A 303 -1.44 -1.11 -12.55
N ALA A 304 -1.94 -2.23 -12.04
CA ALA A 304 -2.76 -3.13 -12.83
C ALA A 304 -4.20 -2.60 -13.05
N THR A 305 -4.61 -1.54 -12.32
CA THR A 305 -5.96 -0.92 -12.43
C THR A 305 -7.10 -1.90 -12.24
N ASN A 306 -6.90 -2.87 -11.34
CA ASN A 306 -7.83 -3.97 -11.10
C ASN A 306 -8.07 -4.17 -9.60
N LEU A 307 -9.21 -4.77 -9.29
CA LEU A 307 -9.45 -5.44 -8.03
C LEU A 307 -9.29 -6.94 -8.25
N PHE A 308 -8.50 -7.59 -7.42
CA PHE A 308 -8.26 -9.02 -7.51
C PHE A 308 -8.86 -9.76 -6.32
N LYS A 309 -9.48 -10.89 -6.59
CA LYS A 309 -9.64 -11.98 -5.64
C LYS A 309 -8.34 -12.76 -5.62
N VAL A 310 -7.82 -13.01 -4.44
CA VAL A 310 -6.58 -13.76 -4.22
C VAL A 310 -6.93 -15.04 -3.47
N GLU A 311 -6.78 -16.17 -4.13
CA GLU A 311 -6.91 -17.49 -3.52
C GLU A 311 -5.53 -17.94 -3.03
N ILE A 312 -5.45 -18.31 -1.75
CA ILE A 312 -4.23 -18.77 -1.11
C ILE A 312 -4.39 -20.24 -0.80
N ASN A 313 -3.63 -21.09 -1.50
CA ASN A 313 -3.64 -22.54 -1.37
C ASN A 313 -2.25 -23.00 -0.91
N ASP A 314 -2.08 -23.20 0.40
CA ASP A 314 -0.78 -23.46 1.05
C ASP A 314 0.25 -22.34 0.70
N ASP A 315 1.18 -22.61 -0.22
CA ASP A 315 2.22 -21.68 -0.65
C ASP A 315 1.96 -21.07 -2.05
N ASP A 316 0.85 -21.46 -2.70
CA ASP A 316 0.47 -20.96 -4.01
C ASP A 316 -0.56 -19.81 -3.90
N VAL A 317 -0.42 -18.82 -4.79
CA VAL A 317 -1.29 -17.65 -4.86
C VAL A 317 -1.84 -17.50 -6.26
N ASP A 318 -3.16 -17.66 -6.39
CA ASP A 318 -3.88 -17.42 -7.63
C ASP A 318 -4.60 -16.07 -7.59
N LEU A 319 -4.46 -15.28 -8.67
CA LEU A 319 -5.13 -14.00 -8.83
C LEU A 319 -6.24 -14.09 -9.87
N GLU A 320 -7.47 -13.88 -9.43
CA GLU A 320 -8.63 -13.70 -10.29
C GLU A 320 -9.03 -12.23 -10.32
N ARG A 321 -9.11 -11.64 -11.52
CA ARG A 321 -9.58 -10.25 -11.66
C ARG A 321 -11.09 -10.20 -11.52
N ILE A 322 -11.59 -9.49 -10.49
CA ILE A 322 -13.02 -9.34 -10.22
C ILE A 322 -13.58 -7.99 -10.65
N LEU A 323 -12.75 -6.94 -10.78
CA LEU A 323 -13.17 -5.63 -11.30
C LEU A 323 -12.05 -4.99 -12.11
N SER A 324 -12.43 -4.30 -13.19
CA SER A 324 -11.52 -3.48 -14.02
C SER A 324 -12.27 -2.30 -14.63
N GLY A 325 -11.54 -1.37 -15.28
CA GLY A 325 -12.13 -0.26 -16.03
C GLY A 325 -12.51 0.96 -15.18
N VAL A 326 -12.23 0.96 -13.88
CA VAL A 326 -12.46 2.11 -12.98
C VAL A 326 -11.18 2.93 -12.74
N GLY A 327 -10.06 2.50 -13.32
CA GLY A 327 -8.76 3.12 -13.14
C GLY A 327 -7.96 2.52 -11.98
N ARG A 328 -7.09 3.32 -11.39
CA ARG A 328 -6.17 2.96 -10.29
C ARG A 328 -6.94 2.79 -8.99
N ILE A 329 -6.96 1.58 -8.43
CA ILE A 329 -7.67 1.29 -7.18
C ILE A 329 -6.68 1.38 -6.02
N ARG A 330 -6.91 2.33 -5.09
CA ARG A 330 -5.99 2.60 -3.98
C ARG A 330 -6.29 1.76 -2.73
N ASP A 331 -7.55 1.67 -2.34
CA ASP A 331 -7.93 0.96 -1.11
C ASP A 331 -9.21 0.18 -1.33
N VAL A 332 -9.39 -0.84 -0.50
CA VAL A 332 -10.56 -1.70 -0.47
C VAL A 332 -10.97 -1.93 0.98
N ALA A 333 -12.26 -1.88 1.25
CA ALA A 333 -12.81 -2.13 2.57
C ALA A 333 -14.16 -2.86 2.45
N GLN A 334 -14.50 -3.66 3.45
CA GLN A 334 -15.84 -4.24 3.58
C GLN A 334 -16.71 -3.31 4.42
N GLY A 335 -17.85 -2.93 3.87
CA GLY A 335 -18.84 -2.13 4.57
C GLY A 335 -19.65 -2.94 5.59
N PRO A 336 -20.32 -2.27 6.55
CA PRO A 336 -21.18 -2.93 7.52
C PRO A 336 -22.40 -3.60 6.87
N ASP A 337 -22.75 -3.21 5.66
CA ASP A 337 -23.80 -3.80 4.82
C ASP A 337 -23.35 -5.11 4.12
N GLY A 338 -22.10 -5.51 4.30
CA GLY A 338 -21.51 -6.73 3.73
C GLY A 338 -21.01 -6.58 2.29
N TYR A 339 -21.11 -5.40 1.67
CA TYR A 339 -20.55 -5.13 0.35
C TYR A 339 -19.08 -4.67 0.42
N ILE A 340 -18.40 -4.75 -0.72
CA ILE A 340 -17.04 -4.23 -0.89
C ILE A 340 -17.12 -2.79 -1.37
N TYR A 341 -16.30 -1.94 -0.78
CA TYR A 341 -16.10 -0.54 -1.19
C TYR A 341 -14.66 -0.35 -1.62
N ILE A 342 -14.47 0.45 -2.66
CA ILE A 342 -13.14 0.82 -3.17
C ILE A 342 -13.06 2.32 -3.39
N ILE A 343 -11.85 2.86 -3.32
CA ILE A 343 -11.55 4.22 -3.79
C ILE A 343 -10.56 4.18 -4.93
N THR A 344 -10.79 5.06 -5.92
CA THR A 344 -9.83 5.27 -7.01
C THR A 344 -8.80 6.33 -6.64
N THR A 345 -7.67 6.37 -7.36
CA THR A 345 -6.61 7.39 -7.22
C THR A 345 -6.09 7.79 -8.60
N ASN A 346 -6.99 8.22 -9.48
CA ASN A 346 -6.67 8.60 -10.86
C ASN A 346 -6.08 10.02 -10.94
N THR A 347 -6.31 10.85 -9.91
CA THR A 347 -5.84 12.25 -9.85
C THR A 347 -4.44 12.38 -9.21
N ASP A 348 -3.74 11.28 -8.91
CA ASP A 348 -2.41 11.27 -8.28
C ASP A 348 -1.25 11.65 -9.21
N GLY A 349 -1.54 11.93 -10.48
CA GLY A 349 -0.55 12.29 -11.52
C GLY A 349 0.01 11.11 -12.30
N LYS A 350 -0.45 9.88 -12.05
CA LYS A 350 -0.03 8.65 -12.75
C LYS A 350 -1.08 8.12 -13.73
N ALA A 351 -2.24 8.76 -13.84
CA ALA A 351 -3.32 8.38 -14.75
C ALA A 351 -3.89 9.59 -15.48
N PHE A 352 -4.81 9.34 -16.41
CA PHE A 352 -5.64 10.35 -17.05
C PHE A 352 -7.02 10.33 -16.38
N PRO A 353 -7.30 11.24 -15.41
CA PRO A 353 -8.54 11.22 -14.65
C PRO A 353 -9.74 11.60 -15.52
N ALA A 354 -10.89 11.01 -15.22
CA ALA A 354 -12.18 11.49 -15.71
C ALA A 354 -12.59 12.78 -14.95
N PRO A 355 -13.52 13.58 -15.51
CA PRO A 355 -13.92 14.85 -14.89
C PRO A 355 -14.49 14.72 -13.48
N ASP A 356 -15.01 13.55 -13.09
CA ASP A 356 -15.63 13.25 -11.80
C ASP A 356 -14.77 12.35 -10.89
N ASP A 357 -13.50 12.09 -11.25
CA ASP A 357 -12.53 11.38 -10.40
C ASP A 357 -12.04 12.26 -9.23
N ASP A 358 -11.61 11.70 -8.12
CA ASP A 358 -11.62 10.28 -7.78
C ASP A 358 -12.96 9.87 -7.15
N LYS A 359 -13.20 8.55 -7.07
CA LYS A 359 -14.51 8.02 -6.70
C LYS A 359 -14.43 7.06 -5.51
N LEU A 360 -15.49 7.07 -4.71
CA LEU A 360 -15.84 5.99 -3.80
C LEU A 360 -16.91 5.14 -4.48
N LEU A 361 -16.65 3.86 -4.65
CA LEU A 361 -17.50 2.92 -5.37
C LEU A 361 -17.88 1.77 -4.45
N ARG A 362 -19.11 1.25 -4.60
CA ARG A 362 -19.59 0.02 -3.95
C ARG A 362 -19.80 -1.06 -4.99
N ILE A 363 -19.31 -2.26 -4.71
CA ILE A 363 -19.43 -3.43 -5.60
C ILE A 363 -20.66 -4.22 -5.17
N MET A 364 -21.62 -4.37 -6.09
CA MET A 364 -22.95 -4.94 -5.82
C MET A 364 -23.05 -6.42 -6.21
N LYS A 365 -22.27 -6.88 -7.16
CA LYS A 365 -22.19 -8.28 -7.62
C LYS A 365 -20.89 -8.52 -8.36
#